data_d1a1bccdc1b46900695d2c8cbbeeb048
#
_entry.id   d1a1bccdc1b46900695d2c8cbbeeb048
#
_cell.length_a   1.000
_cell.length_b   1.000
_cell.length_c   1.000
_cell.angle_alpha   90.00
_cell.angle_beta   90.00
_cell.angle_gamma   90.00
#
_symmetry.space_group_name_H-M   'P 1'
#
loop_
_entity.id
_entity.type
_entity.pdbx_description
1 polymer ?
#
loop_
_entity_poly.entity_id
_entity_poly.type
_entity_poly.pdbx_seq_one_letter_code
_entity_poly.pdbx_strand_id
1 'polypeptide(L)'
;MKLLIALHIVMATVYNAVPSQTDSTPLITASNKHIDANNPGKHKWIAVSRDLEKYGFTFGVEVCVENAGKMNGIWVVEDRMNRRFTNKIDFLVDNHIVLGKWNGVKITLNNNRK
;
A
#
# COMPACT_ATOMS: atom_id res chain seq x y z
N MET A 1 -21.06 13.31 -19.38
CA MET A 1 -19.69 13.05 -18.93
C MET A 1 -19.53 11.64 -18.39
N LYS A 2 -18.49 10.99 -18.78
CA LYS A 2 -18.24 9.64 -18.32
C LYS A 2 -17.17 9.62 -17.23
N LEU A 3 -17.43 8.90 -16.17
CA LEU A 3 -16.52 8.77 -15.07
C LEU A 3 -15.72 7.48 -15.21
N LEU A 4 -14.42 7.60 -15.21
CA LEU A 4 -13.55 6.43 -15.27
C LEU A 4 -13.04 6.11 -13.89
N ILE A 5 -13.19 4.86 -13.50
CA ILE A 5 -12.71 4.39 -12.22
C ILE A 5 -11.66 3.32 -12.49
N ALA A 6 -10.45 3.57 -12.01
CA ALA A 6 -9.38 2.60 -12.15
C ALA A 6 -9.54 1.54 -11.07
N LEU A 7 -10.04 0.39 -11.48
CA LEU A 7 -10.25 -0.76 -10.60
C LEU A 7 -9.23 -1.83 -10.94
N HIS A 8 -8.52 -2.30 -9.93
CA HIS A 8 -7.57 -3.37 -10.10
C HIS A 8 -7.79 -4.44 -9.05
N ILE A 9 -7.55 -5.67 -9.44
CA ILE A 9 -7.60 -6.82 -8.53
C ILE A 9 -6.16 -7.25 -8.31
N VAL A 10 -5.73 -7.24 -7.05
CA VAL A 10 -4.33 -7.49 -6.72
C VAL A 10 -4.23 -8.49 -5.58
N MET A 11 -3.03 -8.98 -5.34
CA MET A 11 -2.71 -9.70 -4.12
C MET A 11 -2.20 -8.70 -3.10
N ALA A 12 -2.52 -8.90 -1.83
CA ALA A 12 -2.06 -8.01 -0.77
C ALA A 12 -1.39 -8.82 0.34
N THR A 13 -0.33 -8.27 0.86
CA THR A 13 0.36 -8.83 2.02
C THR A 13 0.64 -7.70 3.00
N VAL A 14 1.32 -8.01 4.10
CA VAL A 14 1.71 -6.99 5.08
C VAL A 14 3.23 -6.92 5.13
N TYR A 15 3.75 -5.76 5.56
CA TYR A 15 5.17 -5.64 5.82
C TYR A 15 5.40 -4.79 7.05
N ASN A 16 6.56 -4.98 7.64
CA ASN A 16 6.98 -4.26 8.84
C ASN A 16 8.17 -3.37 8.48
N ALA A 17 8.28 -2.25 9.18
CA ALA A 17 9.36 -1.30 8.95
C ALA A 17 10.62 -1.76 9.69
N VAL A 18 11.16 -2.91 9.28
CA VAL A 18 12.36 -3.48 9.89
C VAL A 18 13.33 -3.89 8.78
N PRO A 19 14.64 -3.92 9.08
CA PRO A 19 15.64 -4.19 8.04
C PRO A 19 15.47 -5.51 7.31
N SER A 20 14.94 -6.52 7.98
CA SER A 20 14.78 -7.83 7.35
C SER A 20 13.72 -7.85 6.26
N GLN A 21 12.87 -6.84 6.19
CA GLN A 21 11.78 -6.78 5.22
C GLN A 21 11.87 -5.59 4.28
N THR A 22 12.82 -4.71 4.50
CA THR A 22 12.98 -3.51 3.70
C THR A 22 14.46 -3.35 3.33
N ASP A 23 14.82 -2.20 2.80
CA ASP A 23 16.21 -1.92 2.49
C ASP A 23 16.92 -1.37 3.74
N SER A 24 18.03 -0.69 3.54
CA SER A 24 18.85 -0.20 4.65
C SER A 24 18.22 0.97 5.41
N THR A 25 17.09 1.51 4.92
CA THR A 25 16.41 2.61 5.59
C THR A 25 14.97 2.24 5.88
N PRO A 26 14.73 1.30 6.82
CA PRO A 26 13.40 0.76 7.04
C PRO A 26 12.36 1.76 7.55
N LEU A 27 12.81 2.88 8.11
CA LEU A 27 11.89 3.88 8.64
C LEU A 27 11.66 5.06 7.68
N ILE A 28 12.09 4.93 6.43
CA ILE A 28 11.87 5.95 5.43
C ILE A 28 11.26 5.28 4.21
N THR A 29 10.09 5.75 3.80
CA THR A 29 9.41 5.19 2.63
C THR A 29 10.08 5.65 1.33
N ALA A 30 9.71 5.01 0.23
CA ALA A 30 10.24 5.41 -1.08
C ALA A 30 9.84 6.84 -1.43
N SER A 31 8.73 7.32 -0.89
CA SER A 31 8.28 8.70 -1.09
C SER A 31 8.99 9.68 -0.14
N ASN A 32 9.94 9.17 0.63
CA ASN A 32 10.74 9.96 1.58
C ASN A 32 9.97 10.44 2.80
N LYS A 33 9.00 9.65 3.23
CA LYS A 33 8.24 9.93 4.46
C LYS A 33 8.82 9.11 5.60
N HIS A 34 8.80 9.69 6.79
CA HIS A 34 9.31 9.00 7.98
C HIS A 34 8.21 8.19 8.64
N ILE A 35 8.52 6.94 8.97
CA ILE A 35 7.59 6.04 9.64
C ILE A 35 7.81 6.12 11.14
N ASP A 36 6.71 6.23 11.89
CA ASP A 36 6.77 6.19 13.34
C ASP A 36 7.09 4.76 13.77
N ALA A 37 8.29 4.55 14.29
CA ALA A 37 8.76 3.20 14.63
C ALA A 37 7.91 2.54 15.72
N ASN A 38 7.27 3.32 16.57
CA ASN A 38 6.45 2.79 17.65
C ASN A 38 5.04 2.42 17.23
N ASN A 39 4.58 2.97 16.11
CA ASN A 39 3.20 2.75 15.68
C ASN A 39 3.09 2.91 14.17
N PRO A 40 3.76 2.05 13.40
CA PRO A 40 3.76 2.20 11.93
C PRO A 40 2.37 2.13 11.31
N GLY A 41 1.52 1.27 11.85
CA GLY A 41 0.20 1.06 11.26
C GLY A 41 -0.71 2.27 11.31
N LYS A 42 -0.42 3.23 12.16
CA LYS A 42 -1.27 4.41 12.28
C LYS A 42 -1.28 5.26 11.01
N HIS A 43 -0.24 5.14 10.20
CA HIS A 43 -0.13 5.96 9.00
C HIS A 43 -1.11 5.56 7.91
N LYS A 44 -1.52 4.30 7.88
CA LYS A 44 -2.36 3.78 6.82
C LYS A 44 -1.70 3.95 5.46
N TRP A 45 -0.44 3.54 5.38
CA TRP A 45 0.34 3.61 4.15
C TRP A 45 0.49 2.24 3.52
N ILE A 46 0.56 2.21 2.18
CA ILE A 46 0.80 0.98 1.44
C ILE A 46 1.96 1.16 0.49
N ALA A 47 2.61 0.04 0.19
CA ALA A 47 3.57 -0.05 -0.90
C ALA A 47 2.85 -0.70 -2.07
N VAL A 48 3.16 -0.25 -3.28
CA VAL A 48 2.58 -0.83 -4.48
C VAL A 48 3.67 -1.40 -5.37
N SER A 49 3.34 -2.46 -6.12
CA SER A 49 4.24 -2.94 -7.15
C SER A 49 4.32 -1.89 -8.25
N ARG A 50 5.48 -1.79 -8.89
CA ARG A 50 5.77 -0.66 -9.78
C ARG A 50 4.88 -0.61 -11.01
N ASP A 51 4.39 -1.76 -11.44
CA ASP A 51 3.48 -1.82 -12.58
C ASP A 51 2.17 -1.08 -12.34
N LEU A 52 1.79 -0.88 -11.08
CA LEU A 52 0.54 -0.18 -10.76
C LEU A 52 0.68 1.33 -10.89
N GLU A 53 1.89 1.85 -10.93
CA GLU A 53 2.11 3.29 -10.97
C GLU A 53 1.56 3.91 -12.25
N LYS A 54 1.64 3.19 -13.35
CA LYS A 54 1.13 3.73 -14.62
C LYS A 54 -0.38 3.86 -14.65
N TYR A 55 -1.07 3.24 -13.70
CA TYR A 55 -2.52 3.33 -13.60
C TYR A 55 -2.96 4.37 -12.59
N GLY A 56 -2.01 5.14 -12.05
CA GLY A 56 -2.35 6.22 -11.14
C GLY A 56 -2.11 5.93 -9.67
N PHE A 57 -1.64 4.74 -9.34
CA PHE A 57 -1.35 4.40 -7.93
C PHE A 57 0.05 4.90 -7.59
N THR A 58 0.16 6.21 -7.44
CA THR A 58 1.44 6.89 -7.24
C THR A 58 1.49 7.52 -5.86
N PHE A 59 2.67 7.97 -5.45
CA PHE A 59 2.86 8.49 -4.09
C PHE A 59 1.88 9.62 -3.77
N GLY A 60 1.30 9.55 -2.57
CA GLY A 60 0.38 10.56 -2.08
C GLY A 60 -1.07 10.33 -2.44
N VAL A 61 -1.35 9.34 -3.27
CA VAL A 61 -2.70 9.08 -3.73
C VAL A 61 -3.43 8.19 -2.73
N GLU A 62 -4.68 8.53 -2.46
CA GLU A 62 -5.54 7.70 -1.63
C GLU A 62 -6.14 6.57 -2.43
N VAL A 63 -6.20 5.41 -1.82
CA VAL A 63 -6.69 4.19 -2.44
C VAL A 63 -7.77 3.56 -1.57
N CYS A 64 -8.89 3.23 -2.17
CA CYS A 64 -9.93 2.46 -1.50
C CYS A 64 -9.61 0.98 -1.65
N VAL A 65 -9.55 0.28 -0.53
CA VAL A 65 -9.23 -1.14 -0.51
C VAL A 65 -10.44 -1.92 -0.04
N GLU A 66 -10.82 -2.95 -0.80
CA GLU A 66 -11.93 -3.84 -0.47
C GLU A 66 -11.49 -5.28 -0.63
N ASN A 67 -12.19 -6.15 0.06
CA ASN A 67 -11.95 -7.59 0.01
C ASN A 67 -10.63 -8.00 0.65
N ALA A 68 -10.21 -7.23 1.65
CA ALA A 68 -8.98 -7.49 2.40
C ALA A 68 -9.27 -7.54 3.91
N GLY A 69 -10.46 -7.98 4.30
CA GLY A 69 -10.79 -8.17 5.69
C GLY A 69 -10.60 -6.91 6.52
N LYS A 70 -9.84 -7.01 7.59
CA LYS A 70 -9.60 -5.88 8.48
C LYS A 70 -8.87 -4.73 7.81
N MET A 71 -8.24 -4.98 6.68
CA MET A 71 -7.47 -3.96 5.98
C MET A 71 -8.33 -3.12 5.03
N ASN A 72 -9.62 -3.41 4.94
CA ASN A 72 -10.50 -2.60 4.11
C ASN A 72 -10.49 -1.15 4.57
N GLY A 73 -10.58 -0.24 3.62
CA GLY A 73 -10.63 1.18 3.96
C GLY A 73 -9.74 2.00 3.04
N ILE A 74 -9.42 3.20 3.50
CA ILE A 74 -8.63 4.14 2.73
C ILE A 74 -7.17 4.07 3.17
N TRP A 75 -6.29 3.91 2.19
CA TRP A 75 -4.86 3.87 2.41
C TRP A 75 -4.19 4.85 1.47
N VAL A 76 -2.98 5.26 1.80
CA VAL A 76 -2.22 6.21 0.96
C VAL A 76 -0.98 5.50 0.45
N VAL A 77 -0.71 5.65 -0.84
CA VAL A 77 0.49 5.09 -1.44
C VAL A 77 1.68 5.95 -1.03
N GLU A 78 2.62 5.39 -0.27
CA GLU A 78 3.82 6.11 0.11
C GLU A 78 5.08 5.27 -0.05
N ASP A 79 4.92 4.04 -0.52
CA ASP A 79 6.08 3.19 -0.68
C ASP A 79 5.97 2.38 -1.97
N ARG A 80 7.03 1.68 -2.28
CA ARG A 80 7.16 0.99 -3.56
C ARG A 80 7.79 -0.37 -3.31
N MET A 81 7.26 -1.39 -3.94
CA MET A 81 7.76 -2.74 -3.77
C MET A 81 8.96 -3.01 -4.68
N ASN A 82 9.68 -4.08 -4.37
CA ASN A 82 10.79 -4.51 -5.18
C ASN A 82 10.30 -4.74 -6.62
N ARG A 83 11.17 -4.44 -7.57
CA ARG A 83 10.85 -4.52 -9.00
C ARG A 83 10.34 -5.87 -9.46
N ARG A 84 10.70 -6.94 -8.77
CA ARG A 84 10.29 -8.30 -9.14
C ARG A 84 8.80 -8.56 -8.91
N PHE A 85 8.15 -7.75 -8.09
CA PHE A 85 6.73 -7.97 -7.80
C PHE A 85 5.86 -7.24 -8.81
N THR A 86 4.74 -7.88 -9.15
CA THR A 86 3.75 -7.28 -10.04
C THR A 86 2.36 -7.52 -9.47
N ASN A 87 1.47 -6.60 -9.75
CA ASN A 87 0.04 -6.69 -9.41
C ASN A 87 -0.17 -6.97 -7.92
N LYS A 88 0.55 -6.24 -7.07
CA LYS A 88 0.59 -6.53 -5.65
C LYS A 88 0.70 -5.26 -4.83
N ILE A 89 0.14 -5.30 -3.61
CA ILE A 89 0.33 -4.23 -2.63
C ILE A 89 0.74 -4.85 -1.30
N ASP A 90 1.39 -4.04 -0.45
CA ASP A 90 1.77 -4.41 0.91
C ASP A 90 1.24 -3.35 1.86
N PHE A 91 0.57 -3.79 2.91
CA PHE A 91 0.11 -2.88 3.96
C PHE A 91 1.20 -2.71 5.01
N LEU A 92 1.56 -1.46 5.30
CA LEU A 92 2.49 -1.19 6.41
C LEU A 92 1.73 -1.38 7.72
N VAL A 93 2.21 -2.27 8.57
CA VAL A 93 1.54 -2.62 9.81
C VAL A 93 2.51 -2.57 10.98
N ASP A 94 1.95 -2.61 12.19
CA ASP A 94 2.75 -2.65 13.40
C ASP A 94 3.59 -3.91 13.43
N ASN A 95 4.72 -3.83 14.13
CA ASN A 95 5.73 -4.90 14.06
C ASN A 95 5.27 -6.24 14.62
N HIS A 96 4.24 -6.27 15.44
CA HIS A 96 3.72 -7.52 15.96
C HIS A 96 2.85 -8.26 14.96
N ILE A 97 2.44 -7.61 13.88
CA ILE A 97 1.61 -8.22 12.84
C ILE A 97 2.55 -8.69 11.74
N VAL A 98 2.88 -9.98 11.76
CA VAL A 98 3.89 -10.50 10.84
C VAL A 98 3.33 -11.34 9.71
N LEU A 99 2.04 -11.65 9.74
CA LEU A 99 1.42 -12.46 8.69
C LEU A 99 0.13 -11.82 8.24
N GLY A 100 -0.08 -11.84 6.95
CA GLY A 100 -1.30 -11.37 6.34
C GLY A 100 -1.20 -11.53 4.84
N LYS A 101 -2.21 -12.16 4.26
CA LYS A 101 -2.24 -12.36 2.82
C LYS A 101 -3.68 -12.44 2.36
N TRP A 102 -3.99 -11.71 1.31
CA TRP A 102 -5.34 -11.69 0.73
C TRP A 102 -5.22 -11.75 -0.78
N ASN A 103 -6.02 -12.63 -1.38
CA ASN A 103 -6.11 -12.70 -2.84
C ASN A 103 -7.37 -11.97 -3.28
N GLY A 104 -7.37 -11.52 -4.53
CA GLY A 104 -8.56 -10.88 -5.07
C GLY A 104 -8.93 -9.58 -4.39
N VAL A 105 -7.93 -8.83 -3.95
CA VAL A 105 -8.15 -7.56 -3.30
C VAL A 105 -8.48 -6.49 -4.34
N LYS A 106 -9.53 -5.74 -4.11
CA LYS A 106 -9.96 -4.69 -5.01
C LYS A 106 -9.36 -3.36 -4.57
N ILE A 107 -8.67 -2.69 -5.48
CA ILE A 107 -8.16 -1.35 -5.20
C ILE A 107 -8.68 -0.38 -6.26
N THR A 108 -9.09 0.79 -5.80
CA THR A 108 -9.54 1.87 -6.68
C THR A 108 -8.96 3.18 -6.18
N LEU A 109 -8.73 4.09 -7.10
CA LEU A 109 -8.29 5.42 -6.72
C LEU A 109 -9.44 6.14 -6.02
N ASN A 110 -9.15 6.74 -4.89
CA ASN A 110 -10.16 7.49 -4.16
C ASN A 110 -10.15 8.93 -4.65
N ASN A 111 -10.99 9.21 -5.63
CA ASN A 111 -11.07 10.53 -6.22
C ASN A 111 -12.21 11.35 -5.60
N ASN A 112 -12.71 10.92 -4.49
CA ASN A 112 -13.84 11.56 -3.84
C ASN A 112 -13.38 12.77 -3.07
N ARG A 113 -13.22 13.87 -3.77
CA ARG A 113 -12.81 15.10 -3.12
C ARG A 113 -13.32 16.29 -3.91
N LYS A 114 -13.32 17.40 -3.24
CA LYS A 114 -13.91 18.63 -3.80
C LYS A 114 -12.99 19.32 -4.72
#